data_4d3f9fba7dae512bd8b32ff0cda07790
#
_entry.id   4d3f9fba7dae512bd8b32ff0cda07790
#
_cell.length_a   1.000
_cell.length_b   1.000
_cell.length_c   1.000
_cell.angle_alpha   90.00
_cell.angle_beta   90.00
_cell.angle_gamma   90.00
#
_symmetry.space_group_name_H-M   'P 1'
#
loop_
_entity.id
_entity.type
_entity.pdbx_description
1 polymer ?
#
loop_
_entity_poly.entity_id
_entity_poly.type
_entity_poly.pdbx_seq_one_letter_code
_entity_poly.pdbx_strand_id
1 'polypeptide(L)'
;TDRQLTVAALQGNAGAGGVFLSLAADYIYARDSVILNPHYKSMGNLYGSEYWTYLLPRRVSKSHVLSLTRNRLPIDATDARNLGLIDDCFAVSSEEFVNKIRQTAESLAKRPDFFALLQQKAHKRKLDEQLKPLQSYRDEELRQMQLNFYGFDPSYHVARYHFVHKIPHSWTPRYLAKHRRL
;
A
#
# COMPACT_ATOMS: atom_id res chain seq x y z
N THR A 1 -7.87 11.43 -9.01
CA THR A 1 -8.70 12.22 -9.94
C THR A 1 -10.15 12.13 -9.52
N ASP A 2 -10.86 13.26 -9.42
CA ASP A 2 -12.27 13.30 -9.00
C ASP A 2 -13.23 13.02 -10.16
N ARG A 3 -12.69 12.90 -11.37
CA ARG A 3 -13.48 12.82 -12.62
C ARG A 3 -13.53 11.42 -13.23
N GLN A 4 -12.85 10.45 -12.64
CA GLN A 4 -12.75 9.09 -13.19
C GLN A 4 -12.69 8.08 -12.05
N LEU A 5 -13.26 6.90 -12.25
CA LEU A 5 -12.96 5.74 -11.44
C LEU A 5 -11.65 5.13 -11.91
N THR A 6 -10.84 4.69 -10.96
CA THR A 6 -9.51 4.12 -11.21
C THR A 6 -9.44 2.70 -10.69
N VAL A 7 -8.77 1.83 -11.44
CA VAL A 7 -8.57 0.43 -11.09
C VAL A 7 -7.06 0.16 -11.02
N ALA A 8 -6.60 -0.35 -9.89
CA ALA A 8 -5.25 -0.89 -9.75
C ALA A 8 -5.28 -2.40 -9.96
N ALA A 9 -4.39 -2.90 -10.81
CA ALA A 9 -4.28 -4.31 -11.16
C ALA A 9 -2.89 -4.84 -10.80
N LEU A 10 -2.78 -5.55 -9.70
CA LEU A 10 -1.53 -6.09 -9.17
C LEU A 10 -1.24 -7.45 -9.79
N GLN A 11 -0.37 -7.48 -10.81
CA GLN A 11 0.06 -8.71 -11.49
C GLN A 11 1.24 -9.40 -10.82
N GLY A 12 2.01 -8.69 -10.03
CA GLY A 12 3.18 -9.16 -9.31
C GLY A 12 3.27 -8.60 -7.90
N ASN A 13 4.23 -9.10 -7.15
CA ASN A 13 4.45 -8.71 -5.77
C ASN A 13 4.64 -7.21 -5.63
N ALA A 14 4.04 -6.64 -4.60
CA ALA A 14 4.14 -5.22 -4.29
C ALA A 14 4.64 -5.02 -2.86
N GLY A 15 5.67 -4.18 -2.71
CA GLY A 15 6.22 -3.82 -1.41
C GLY A 15 6.18 -2.32 -1.20
N ALA A 16 6.06 -1.91 0.05
CA ALA A 16 6.20 -0.54 0.49
C ALA A 16 5.36 0.44 -0.37
N GLY A 17 5.99 1.40 -1.04
CA GLY A 17 5.33 2.36 -1.91
C GLY A 17 4.48 1.76 -3.02
N GLY A 18 4.84 0.57 -3.53
CA GLY A 18 4.04 -0.13 -4.53
C GLY A 18 2.65 -0.52 -4.02
N VAL A 19 2.55 -0.96 -2.76
CA VAL A 19 1.26 -1.20 -2.11
C VAL A 19 0.52 0.13 -1.91
N PHE A 20 1.17 1.12 -1.31
CA PHE A 20 0.50 2.38 -0.98
C PHE A 20 0.03 3.14 -2.22
N LEU A 21 0.76 3.11 -3.32
CA LEU A 21 0.31 3.68 -4.59
C LEU A 21 -0.95 2.99 -5.12
N SER A 22 -1.05 1.67 -4.97
CA SER A 22 -2.26 0.96 -5.39
C SER A 22 -3.50 1.37 -4.58
N LEU A 23 -3.32 1.73 -3.30
CA LEU A 23 -4.41 2.20 -2.44
C LEU A 23 -5.02 3.54 -2.88
N ALA A 24 -4.37 4.27 -3.77
CA ALA A 24 -4.90 5.50 -4.35
C ALA A 24 -5.99 5.23 -5.40
N ALA A 25 -6.13 3.99 -5.88
CA ALA A 25 -7.19 3.59 -6.80
C ALA A 25 -8.52 3.37 -6.05
N ASP A 26 -9.63 3.49 -6.79
CA ASP A 26 -10.97 3.23 -6.26
C ASP A 26 -11.21 1.73 -6.06
N TYR A 27 -10.69 0.91 -6.99
CA TYR A 27 -10.75 -0.55 -6.95
C TYR A 27 -9.36 -1.14 -7.10
N ILE A 28 -9.08 -2.18 -6.34
CA ILE A 28 -7.76 -2.84 -6.31
C ILE A 28 -7.97 -4.34 -6.46
N TYR A 29 -7.40 -4.89 -7.50
CA TYR A 29 -7.43 -6.32 -7.78
C TYR A 29 -6.03 -6.89 -7.84
N ALA A 30 -5.86 -8.14 -7.41
CA ALA A 30 -4.58 -8.83 -7.47
C ALA A 30 -4.72 -10.23 -8.08
N ARG A 31 -3.63 -10.77 -8.61
CA ARG A 31 -3.56 -12.22 -8.79
C ARG A 31 -3.40 -12.87 -7.42
N ASP A 32 -3.94 -14.06 -7.24
CA ASP A 32 -3.88 -14.80 -5.98
C ASP A 32 -2.45 -15.13 -5.51
N SER A 33 -1.52 -15.26 -6.47
CA SER A 33 -0.09 -15.50 -6.22
C SER A 33 0.69 -14.24 -5.79
N VAL A 34 0.03 -13.07 -5.73
CA VAL A 34 0.69 -11.81 -5.35
C VAL A 34 0.90 -11.74 -3.85
N ILE A 35 2.10 -11.36 -3.48
CA ILE A 35 2.49 -11.08 -2.09
C ILE A 35 2.59 -9.57 -1.91
N LEU A 36 1.96 -9.08 -0.85
CA LEU A 36 1.94 -7.68 -0.48
C LEU A 36 2.75 -7.46 0.80
N ASN A 37 3.55 -6.39 0.81
CA ASN A 37 4.38 -6.05 1.96
C ASN A 37 4.24 -4.55 2.30
N PRO A 38 3.14 -4.13 2.98
CA PRO A 38 2.79 -2.73 3.18
C PRO A 38 3.61 -2.05 4.29
N HIS A 39 4.92 -2.13 4.22
CA HIS A 39 5.82 -1.47 5.17
C HIS A 39 7.22 -1.22 4.59
N TYR A 40 7.98 -0.33 5.25
CA TYR A 40 9.38 -0.01 4.93
C TYR A 40 10.38 -0.56 5.96
N LYS A 41 10.02 -1.58 6.73
CA LYS A 41 10.86 -2.09 7.83
C LYS A 41 12.22 -2.64 7.39
N SER A 42 12.28 -3.27 6.22
CA SER A 42 13.52 -3.76 5.62
C SER A 42 14.40 -2.65 5.02
N MET A 43 13.85 -1.45 4.88
CA MET A 43 14.57 -0.27 4.37
C MET A 43 15.01 0.67 5.52
N GLY A 44 15.46 0.11 6.64
CA GLY A 44 15.94 0.88 7.78
C GLY A 44 14.84 1.67 8.49
N ASN A 45 13.63 1.12 8.56
CA ASN A 45 12.45 1.75 9.15
C ASN A 45 12.06 3.07 8.49
N LEU A 46 12.33 3.23 7.19
CA LEU A 46 11.86 4.39 6.43
C LEU A 46 10.37 4.59 6.67
N TYR A 47 9.94 5.84 6.85
CA TYR A 47 8.54 6.12 7.16
C TYR A 47 7.63 5.98 5.92
N GLY A 48 8.12 6.43 4.77
CA GLY A 48 7.32 6.53 3.55
C GLY A 48 6.57 7.86 3.46
N SER A 49 6.20 8.25 2.25
CA SER A 49 5.52 9.54 1.99
C SER A 49 4.53 9.47 0.83
N GLU A 50 3.92 8.30 0.63
CA GLU A 50 2.97 8.03 -0.43
C GLU A 50 1.51 8.23 0.04
N TYR A 51 1.29 9.13 0.98
CA TYR A 51 -0.02 9.36 1.62
C TYR A 51 -0.59 8.11 2.31
N TRP A 52 0.25 7.19 2.75
CA TRP A 52 -0.21 5.95 3.35
C TRP A 52 -0.99 6.17 4.65
N THR A 53 -0.66 7.25 5.39
CA THR A 53 -1.38 7.65 6.60
C THR A 53 -2.81 8.13 6.32
N TYR A 54 -3.08 8.54 5.07
CA TYR A 54 -4.42 8.84 4.56
C TYR A 54 -5.09 7.62 3.92
N LEU A 55 -4.36 6.88 3.08
CA LEU A 55 -4.92 5.83 2.23
C LEU A 55 -5.22 4.54 3.00
N LEU A 56 -4.28 4.07 3.82
CA LEU A 56 -4.39 2.78 4.50
C LEU A 56 -5.57 2.72 5.49
N PRO A 57 -5.82 3.74 6.35
CA PRO A 57 -6.96 3.72 7.26
C PRO A 57 -8.34 3.77 6.59
N ARG A 58 -8.38 4.01 5.28
CA ARG A 58 -9.62 3.99 4.49
C ARG A 58 -9.97 2.60 3.98
N ARG A 59 -9.01 1.71 3.99
CA ARG A 59 -9.16 0.32 3.54
C ARG A 59 -9.32 -0.66 4.68
N VAL A 60 -8.56 -0.45 5.76
CA VAL A 60 -8.51 -1.41 6.86
C VAL A 60 -8.76 -0.74 8.21
N SER A 61 -9.12 -1.52 9.22
CA SER A 61 -9.33 -1.02 10.57
C SER A 61 -8.04 -0.45 11.19
N LYS A 62 -8.17 0.38 12.21
CA LYS A 62 -7.02 0.98 12.92
C LYS A 62 -6.07 -0.08 13.50
N SER A 63 -6.59 -1.19 14.00
CA SER A 63 -5.77 -2.30 14.48
C SER A 63 -4.96 -2.95 13.35
N HIS A 64 -5.57 -3.14 12.18
CA HIS A 64 -4.89 -3.67 11.00
C HIS A 64 -3.87 -2.69 10.42
N VAL A 65 -4.11 -1.38 10.45
CA VAL A 65 -3.08 -0.39 10.09
C VAL A 65 -1.82 -0.60 10.91
N LEU A 66 -1.96 -0.76 12.24
CA LEU A 66 -0.82 -0.98 13.12
C LEU A 66 -0.13 -2.31 12.84
N SER A 67 -0.87 -3.41 12.66
CA SER A 67 -0.28 -4.72 12.38
C SER A 67 0.46 -4.73 11.04
N LEU A 68 -0.15 -4.22 9.97
CA LEU A 68 0.42 -4.18 8.63
C LEU A 68 1.70 -3.32 8.54
N THR A 69 1.76 -2.21 9.28
CA THR A 69 2.92 -1.32 9.25
C THR A 69 4.02 -1.68 10.24
N ARG A 70 3.71 -2.42 11.31
CA ARG A 70 4.67 -2.81 12.35
C ARG A 70 5.22 -4.23 12.19
N ASN A 71 4.39 -5.15 11.70
CA ASN A 71 4.84 -6.51 11.41
C ASN A 71 5.70 -6.51 10.15
N ARG A 72 6.71 -7.38 10.14
CA ARG A 72 7.62 -7.54 8.99
C ARG A 72 7.20 -8.68 8.07
N LEU A 73 6.07 -9.28 8.34
CA LEU A 73 5.58 -10.39 7.54
C LEU A 73 4.78 -9.87 6.35
N PRO A 74 5.08 -10.36 5.16
CA PRO A 74 4.24 -10.12 4.01
C PRO A 74 2.88 -10.83 4.20
N ILE A 75 1.89 -10.38 3.47
CA ILE A 75 0.56 -11.01 3.40
C ILE A 75 0.29 -11.45 1.96
N ASP A 76 -0.44 -12.53 1.80
CA ASP A 76 -0.89 -12.96 0.48
C ASP A 76 -2.14 -12.18 0.02
N ALA A 77 -2.51 -12.37 -1.24
CA ALA A 77 -3.64 -11.65 -1.84
C ALA A 77 -4.99 -12.04 -1.18
N THR A 78 -5.14 -13.28 -0.70
CA THR A 78 -6.35 -13.74 -0.03
C THR A 78 -6.51 -13.07 1.33
N ASP A 79 -5.45 -13.02 2.10
CA ASP A 79 -5.43 -12.30 3.38
C ASP A 79 -5.66 -10.81 3.18
N ALA A 80 -5.03 -10.21 2.16
CA ALA A 80 -5.23 -8.80 1.83
C ALA A 80 -6.70 -8.48 1.49
N ARG A 81 -7.38 -9.37 0.75
CA ARG A 81 -8.81 -9.26 0.46
C ARG A 81 -9.64 -9.39 1.75
N ASN A 82 -9.36 -10.39 2.58
CA ASN A 82 -10.09 -10.62 3.82
C ASN A 82 -9.96 -9.45 4.81
N LEU A 83 -8.83 -8.77 4.80
CA LEU A 83 -8.60 -7.54 5.58
C LEU A 83 -9.27 -6.29 4.97
N GLY A 84 -9.75 -6.36 3.72
CA GLY A 84 -10.28 -5.22 2.98
C GLY A 84 -9.21 -4.33 2.36
N LEU A 85 -7.94 -4.76 2.34
CA LEU A 85 -6.85 -4.00 1.74
C LEU A 85 -6.99 -3.93 0.22
N ILE A 86 -7.45 -5.02 -0.41
CA ILE A 86 -7.81 -5.10 -1.83
C ILE A 86 -9.27 -5.54 -1.97
N ASP A 87 -9.87 -5.28 -3.12
CA ASP A 87 -11.29 -5.58 -3.36
C ASP A 87 -11.50 -7.04 -3.73
N ASP A 88 -10.62 -7.64 -4.56
CA ASP A 88 -10.67 -9.07 -4.88
C ASP A 88 -9.33 -9.59 -5.41
N CYS A 89 -9.20 -10.92 -5.46
CA CYS A 89 -8.07 -11.60 -6.08
C CYS A 89 -8.54 -12.80 -6.93
N PHE A 90 -7.75 -13.13 -7.95
CA PHE A 90 -8.12 -14.14 -8.94
C PHE A 90 -7.00 -15.16 -9.15
N ALA A 91 -7.37 -16.45 -9.04
CA ALA A 91 -6.49 -17.61 -9.31
C ALA A 91 -6.43 -17.89 -10.81
N VAL A 92 -5.73 -17.04 -11.58
CA VAL A 92 -5.68 -17.13 -13.04
C VAL A 92 -4.28 -16.83 -13.58
N SER A 93 -4.03 -17.21 -14.82
CA SER A 93 -2.80 -16.83 -15.53
C SER A 93 -2.66 -15.30 -15.64
N SER A 94 -1.46 -14.82 -15.97
CA SER A 94 -1.23 -13.37 -16.13
C SER A 94 -2.07 -12.77 -17.26
N GLU A 95 -2.24 -13.50 -18.35
CA GLU A 95 -3.02 -13.06 -19.51
C GLU A 95 -4.53 -13.01 -19.17
N GLU A 96 -5.04 -14.06 -18.57
CA GLU A 96 -6.44 -14.12 -18.11
C GLU A 96 -6.75 -13.03 -17.09
N PHE A 97 -5.80 -12.73 -16.20
CA PHE A 97 -5.95 -11.64 -15.23
C PHE A 97 -6.14 -10.30 -15.93
N VAL A 98 -5.29 -9.96 -16.92
CA VAL A 98 -5.41 -8.70 -17.68
C VAL A 98 -6.75 -8.63 -18.39
N ASN A 99 -7.19 -9.72 -19.01
CA ASN A 99 -8.48 -9.78 -19.70
C ASN A 99 -9.66 -9.59 -18.70
N LYS A 100 -9.59 -10.23 -17.54
CA LYS A 100 -10.61 -10.10 -16.49
C LYS A 100 -10.67 -8.66 -15.94
N ILE A 101 -9.51 -8.01 -15.72
CA ILE A 101 -9.46 -6.62 -15.28
C ILE A 101 -10.06 -5.68 -16.33
N ARG A 102 -9.77 -5.91 -17.63
CA ARG A 102 -10.38 -5.13 -18.72
C ARG A 102 -11.90 -5.26 -18.72
N GLN A 103 -12.41 -6.48 -18.64
CA GLN A 103 -13.85 -6.75 -18.55
C GLN A 103 -14.48 -6.09 -17.31
N THR A 104 -13.81 -6.15 -16.17
CA THR A 104 -14.26 -5.49 -14.93
C THR A 104 -14.32 -3.98 -15.11
N ALA A 105 -13.29 -3.37 -15.69
CA ALA A 105 -13.27 -1.93 -15.96
C ALA A 105 -14.38 -1.50 -16.95
N GLU A 106 -14.60 -2.28 -18.01
CA GLU A 106 -15.70 -2.05 -18.95
C GLU A 106 -17.07 -2.17 -18.28
N SER A 107 -17.23 -3.17 -17.41
CA SER A 107 -18.47 -3.38 -16.65
C SER A 107 -18.73 -2.20 -15.70
N LEU A 108 -17.70 -1.73 -15.02
CA LEU A 108 -17.76 -0.54 -14.15
C LEU A 108 -18.19 0.71 -14.94
N ALA A 109 -17.60 0.91 -16.13
CA ALA A 109 -17.92 2.06 -16.98
C ALA A 109 -19.34 2.03 -17.54
N LYS A 110 -19.91 0.83 -17.70
CA LYS A 110 -21.29 0.64 -18.22
C LYS A 110 -22.34 0.57 -17.11
N ARG A 111 -21.97 0.72 -15.84
CA ARG A 111 -22.93 0.68 -14.73
C ARG A 111 -23.97 1.80 -14.83
N PRO A 112 -25.25 1.53 -14.59
CA PRO A 112 -26.29 2.58 -14.59
C PRO A 112 -26.02 3.67 -13.55
N ASP A 113 -25.37 3.33 -12.45
CA ASP A 113 -25.05 4.23 -11.34
C ASP A 113 -23.64 4.86 -11.44
N PHE A 114 -22.95 4.74 -12.59
CA PHE A 114 -21.59 5.22 -12.78
C PHE A 114 -21.42 6.70 -12.38
N PHE A 115 -22.31 7.56 -12.81
CA PHE A 115 -22.27 8.98 -12.47
C PHE A 115 -22.53 9.23 -10.97
N ALA A 116 -23.40 8.45 -10.34
CA ALA A 116 -23.62 8.52 -8.90
C ALA A 116 -22.36 8.13 -8.11
N LEU A 117 -21.63 7.08 -8.56
CA LEU A 117 -20.35 6.70 -7.97
C LEU A 117 -19.30 7.81 -8.08
N LEU A 118 -19.20 8.49 -9.23
CA LEU A 118 -18.32 9.64 -9.41
C LEU A 118 -18.68 10.80 -8.48
N GLN A 119 -19.97 11.11 -8.35
CA GLN A 119 -20.44 12.15 -7.44
C GLN A 119 -20.15 11.80 -5.99
N GLN A 120 -20.38 10.56 -5.57
CA GLN A 120 -20.04 10.09 -4.23
C GLN A 120 -18.54 10.19 -3.94
N LYS A 121 -17.70 9.81 -4.90
CA LYS A 121 -16.23 9.94 -4.80
C LYS A 121 -15.84 11.41 -4.61
N ALA A 122 -16.32 12.30 -5.45
CA ALA A 122 -16.03 13.73 -5.37
C ALA A 122 -16.51 14.33 -4.05
N HIS A 123 -17.71 13.97 -3.62
CA HIS A 123 -18.28 14.43 -2.34
C HIS A 123 -17.44 13.95 -1.15
N LYS A 124 -17.13 12.65 -1.09
CA LYS A 124 -16.28 12.06 -0.05
C LYS A 124 -14.91 12.75 0.00
N ARG A 125 -14.30 12.98 -1.17
CA ARG A 125 -13.01 13.66 -1.27
C ARG A 125 -13.08 15.11 -0.74
N LYS A 126 -14.16 15.81 -1.03
CA LYS A 126 -14.39 17.17 -0.50
C LYS A 126 -14.54 17.17 1.02
N LEU A 127 -15.29 16.23 1.59
CA LEU A 127 -15.43 16.10 3.04
C LEU A 127 -14.07 15.76 3.70
N ASP A 128 -13.31 14.84 3.12
CA ASP A 128 -11.98 14.50 3.61
C ASP A 128 -11.06 15.73 3.62
N GLU A 129 -11.09 16.54 2.57
CA GLU A 129 -10.29 17.76 2.46
C GLU A 129 -10.69 18.82 3.49
N GLN A 130 -11.97 18.93 3.79
CA GLN A 130 -12.48 19.84 4.83
C GLN A 130 -12.08 19.38 6.24
N LEU A 131 -12.07 18.06 6.49
CA LEU A 131 -11.70 17.50 7.78
C LEU A 131 -10.21 17.61 8.04
N LYS A 132 -9.39 17.19 7.07
CA LYS A 132 -7.94 17.29 7.10
C LYS A 132 -7.42 17.31 5.66
N PRO A 133 -6.83 18.44 5.21
CA PRO A 133 -6.28 18.55 3.87
C PRO A 133 -5.23 17.48 3.57
N LEU A 134 -5.20 16.98 2.34
CA LEU A 134 -4.17 16.02 1.91
C LEU A 134 -2.76 16.54 2.12
N GLN A 135 -2.56 17.84 1.93
CA GLN A 135 -1.27 18.46 2.15
C GLN A 135 -0.78 18.27 3.60
N SER A 136 -1.68 18.30 4.58
CA SER A 136 -1.31 18.07 5.98
C SER A 136 -0.78 16.65 6.22
N TYR A 137 -1.38 15.63 5.57
CA TYR A 137 -0.85 14.26 5.64
C TYR A 137 0.54 14.18 5.03
N ARG A 138 0.75 14.83 3.87
CA ARG A 138 2.05 14.87 3.22
C ARG A 138 3.10 15.55 4.07
N ASP A 139 2.78 16.68 4.66
CA ASP A 139 3.72 17.45 5.49
C ASP A 139 4.13 16.66 6.74
N GLU A 140 3.19 15.93 7.34
CA GLU A 140 3.46 15.04 8.46
C GLU A 140 4.36 13.86 8.06
N GLU A 141 4.06 13.20 6.93
CA GLU A 141 4.88 12.11 6.40
C GLU A 141 6.29 12.59 6.04
N LEU A 142 6.42 13.72 5.37
CA LEU A 142 7.73 14.29 5.01
C LEU A 142 8.54 14.71 6.24
N ARG A 143 7.89 15.20 7.30
CA ARG A 143 8.57 15.51 8.58
C ARG A 143 9.16 14.25 9.19
N GLN A 144 8.43 13.12 9.16
CA GLN A 144 8.96 11.84 9.61
C GLN A 144 10.10 11.34 8.69
N MET A 145 9.98 11.54 7.38
CA MET A 145 11.04 11.21 6.42
C MET A 145 12.32 12.01 6.68
N GLN A 146 12.21 13.29 7.08
CA GLN A 146 13.37 14.09 7.46
C GLN A 146 14.15 13.47 8.61
N LEU A 147 13.48 12.87 9.59
CA LEU A 147 14.14 12.13 10.67
C LEU A 147 14.91 10.91 10.17
N ASN A 148 14.39 10.21 9.15
CA ASN A 148 15.10 9.09 8.54
C ASN A 148 16.36 9.55 7.77
N PHE A 149 16.31 10.71 7.12
CA PHE A 149 17.43 11.21 6.30
C PHE A 149 18.47 12.00 7.08
N TYR A 150 18.05 12.75 8.09
CA TYR A 150 18.90 13.73 8.78
C TYR A 150 18.92 13.55 10.29
N GLY A 151 18.17 12.58 10.82
CA GLY A 151 18.15 12.27 12.25
C GLY A 151 19.35 11.44 12.69
N PHE A 152 19.39 11.12 13.97
CA PHE A 152 20.48 10.35 14.60
C PHE A 152 20.53 8.88 14.20
N ASP A 153 19.40 8.30 13.75
CA ASP A 153 19.31 6.87 13.39
C ASP A 153 19.85 6.65 11.97
N PRO A 154 21.01 5.98 11.81
CA PRO A 154 21.61 5.72 10.50
C PRO A 154 20.98 4.53 9.77
N SER A 155 19.97 3.89 10.32
CA SER A 155 19.40 2.62 9.80
C SER A 155 18.99 2.72 8.33
N TYR A 156 18.39 3.83 7.91
CA TYR A 156 18.03 4.05 6.51
C TYR A 156 19.26 4.10 5.61
N HIS A 157 20.29 4.86 5.99
CA HIS A 157 21.51 5.00 5.19
C HIS A 157 22.27 3.69 5.06
N VAL A 158 22.33 2.91 6.14
CA VAL A 158 22.93 1.57 6.13
C VAL A 158 22.17 0.63 5.21
N ALA A 159 20.83 0.59 5.33
CA ALA A 159 19.99 -0.24 4.47
C ALA A 159 20.10 0.16 3.00
N ARG A 160 20.09 1.48 2.71
CA ARG A 160 20.29 2.01 1.37
C ARG A 160 21.66 1.65 0.79
N TYR A 161 22.71 1.80 1.58
CA TYR A 161 24.08 1.45 1.16
C TYR A 161 24.16 -0.03 0.76
N HIS A 162 23.64 -0.93 1.60
CA HIS A 162 23.62 -2.37 1.30
C HIS A 162 22.82 -2.67 0.03
N PHE A 163 21.67 -2.03 -0.15
CA PHE A 163 20.85 -2.21 -1.33
C PHE A 163 21.56 -1.77 -2.62
N VAL A 164 22.15 -0.57 -2.61
CA VAL A 164 22.85 0.00 -3.77
C VAL A 164 24.08 -0.84 -4.15
N HIS A 165 24.86 -1.24 -3.17
CA HIS A 165 26.10 -2.00 -3.37
C HIS A 165 25.90 -3.51 -3.44
N LYS A 166 24.64 -4.00 -3.39
CA LYS A 166 24.30 -5.43 -3.41
C LYS A 166 24.99 -6.23 -2.30
N ILE A 167 25.24 -5.59 -1.17
CA ILE A 167 25.83 -6.24 0.01
C ILE A 167 24.72 -7.03 0.72
N PRO A 168 24.99 -8.29 1.13
CA PRO A 168 24.03 -9.06 1.91
C PRO A 168 23.63 -8.32 3.17
N HIS A 169 22.34 -8.39 3.53
CA HIS A 169 21.85 -7.73 4.74
C HIS A 169 22.64 -8.20 5.97
N SER A 170 23.02 -7.23 6.80
CA SER A 170 23.54 -7.51 8.12
C SER A 170 22.49 -8.32 8.92
N TRP A 171 22.98 -9.18 9.78
CA TRP A 171 22.14 -10.04 10.62
C TRP A 171 21.17 -9.21 11.45
N THR A 172 19.89 -9.56 11.37
CA THR A 172 18.92 -9.04 12.33
C THR A 172 19.29 -9.57 13.72
N PRO A 173 19.55 -8.71 14.71
CA PRO A 173 19.85 -9.14 16.07
C PRO A 173 18.82 -10.15 16.58
N ARG A 174 19.25 -11.16 17.34
CA ARG A 174 18.38 -12.25 17.80
C ARG A 174 17.14 -11.76 18.58
N TYR A 175 17.27 -10.68 19.33
CA TYR A 175 16.15 -10.09 20.08
C TYR A 175 15.07 -9.50 19.18
N LEU A 176 15.41 -9.13 17.95
CA LEU A 176 14.45 -8.67 16.91
C LEU A 176 13.97 -9.83 16.03
N ALA A 177 14.75 -10.88 15.90
CA ALA A 177 14.45 -12.06 15.10
C ALA A 177 13.77 -13.15 15.96
N LYS A 178 12.58 -12.87 16.46
CA LYS A 178 11.85 -13.78 17.39
C LYS A 178 11.65 -15.19 16.80
N HIS A 179 11.50 -15.33 15.49
CA HIS A 179 11.38 -16.61 14.79
C HIS A 179 12.65 -17.48 14.82
N ARG A 180 13.81 -16.91 15.19
CA ARG A 180 15.08 -17.63 15.34
C ARG A 180 15.36 -18.05 16.78
N ARG A 181 14.44 -17.81 17.68
CA ARG A 181 14.49 -18.35 19.04
C ARG A 181 13.89 -19.76 19.01
N LEU A 182 14.70 -20.72 18.62
CA LEU A 182 14.49 -22.13 18.91
C LEU A 182 15.22 -22.46 20.20
#